data_467b85786e0e55a77b6dc5cf5a9f2da9
#
_entry.id   467b85786e0e55a77b6dc5cf5a9f2da9
#
_cell.length_a   1.000
_cell.length_b   1.000
_cell.length_c   1.000
_cell.angle_alpha   90.00
_cell.angle_beta   90.00
_cell.angle_gamma   90.00
#
_symmetry.space_group_name_H-M   'P 1'
#
loop_
_entity.id
_entity.type
_entity.pdbx_description
1 polymer ?
#
loop_
_entity_poly.entity_id
_entity_poly.type
_entity_poly.pdbx_seq_one_letter_code
_entity_poly.pdbx_strand_id
1 'polypeptide(L)'
;MDDLLANELVPFQQAVNNGASFVMVGHISAPAVTGDDTPASLSSVMVTDVLRNQLGFHGVVITDAMNMGAVTGTYSSADAAVTAIQAGVDMILMPEDFQSAYQGVMDAVAGGTITEDRINESVARIIKVKLKM
;
A
#
# COMPACT_ATOMS: atom_id res chain seq x y z
N MET A 1 2.36 19.18 3.11
CA MET A 1 1.49 18.64 2.04
C MET A 1 1.66 19.43 0.73
N ASP A 2 1.50 20.75 0.73
CA ASP A 2 1.53 21.56 -0.50
C ASP A 2 2.87 21.46 -1.25
N ASP A 3 4.02 21.50 -0.55
CA ASP A 3 5.34 21.28 -1.17
C ASP A 3 5.48 19.90 -1.81
N LEU A 4 4.97 18.84 -1.15
CA LEU A 4 5.00 17.48 -1.66
C LEU A 4 4.21 17.37 -2.97
N LEU A 5 3.01 17.94 -3.02
CA LEU A 5 2.17 17.97 -4.21
C LEU A 5 2.74 18.82 -5.33
N ALA A 6 3.40 19.95 -4.98
CA ALA A 6 3.92 20.88 -5.96
C ALA A 6 5.25 20.44 -6.60
N ASN A 7 6.01 19.57 -5.94
CA ASN A 7 7.36 19.20 -6.37
C ASN A 7 7.53 17.68 -6.52
N GLU A 8 7.53 16.94 -5.41
CA GLU A 8 7.92 15.51 -5.39
C GLU A 8 6.89 14.60 -6.06
N LEU A 9 5.61 14.94 -5.98
CA LEU A 9 4.52 14.13 -6.55
C LEU A 9 4.17 14.48 -8.00
N VAL A 10 4.75 15.52 -8.58
CA VAL A 10 4.52 15.90 -9.98
C VAL A 10 4.81 14.75 -10.96
N PRO A 11 5.95 14.03 -10.90
CA PRO A 11 6.22 12.91 -11.79
C PRO A 11 5.25 11.74 -11.57
N PHE A 12 4.81 11.51 -10.34
CA PHE A 12 3.81 10.47 -10.04
C PHE A 12 2.45 10.84 -10.61
N GLN A 13 2.01 12.09 -10.47
CA GLN A 13 0.78 12.58 -11.11
C GLN A 13 0.81 12.39 -12.62
N GLN A 14 1.95 12.69 -13.26
CA GLN A 14 2.12 12.47 -14.69
C GLN A 14 2.04 10.98 -15.06
N ALA A 15 2.66 10.09 -14.28
CA ALA A 15 2.57 8.65 -14.50
C ALA A 15 1.12 8.15 -14.36
N VAL A 16 0.38 8.61 -13.35
CA VAL A 16 -1.05 8.31 -13.16
C VAL A 16 -1.86 8.78 -14.36
N ASN A 17 -1.68 10.02 -14.81
CA ASN A 17 -2.38 10.61 -15.95
C ASN A 17 -2.08 9.87 -17.27
N ASN A 18 -0.90 9.24 -17.38
CA ASN A 18 -0.50 8.42 -18.53
C ASN A 18 -0.87 6.92 -18.37
N GLY A 19 -1.68 6.58 -17.38
CA GLY A 19 -2.26 5.24 -17.23
C GLY A 19 -1.33 4.20 -16.62
N ALA A 20 -0.45 4.59 -15.71
CA ALA A 20 0.36 3.64 -14.93
C ALA A 20 -0.53 2.54 -14.34
N SER A 21 -0.15 1.28 -14.53
CA SER A 21 -0.91 0.13 -14.03
C SER A 21 -0.53 -0.26 -12.60
N PHE A 22 0.72 0.05 -12.19
CA PHE A 22 1.26 -0.23 -10.86
C PHE A 22 1.94 1.00 -10.29
N VAL A 23 1.82 1.16 -8.97
CA VAL A 23 2.66 2.07 -8.18
C VAL A 23 3.22 1.27 -7.01
N MET A 24 4.56 1.30 -6.84
CA MET A 24 5.23 0.74 -5.67
C MET A 24 5.37 1.82 -4.61
N VAL A 25 4.99 1.51 -3.38
CA VAL A 25 5.13 2.40 -2.23
C VAL A 25 6.28 1.90 -1.35
N GLY A 26 7.30 2.72 -1.18
CA GLY A 26 8.47 2.44 -0.34
C GLY A 26 8.19 2.60 1.16
N HIS A 27 9.21 2.32 1.97
CA HIS A 27 9.13 2.35 3.43
C HIS A 27 9.71 3.63 4.04
N ILE A 28 9.74 4.72 3.29
CA ILE A 28 10.18 6.02 3.82
C ILE A 28 9.16 6.55 4.84
N SER A 29 9.68 7.20 5.88
CA SER A 29 8.85 7.95 6.82
C SER A 29 8.71 9.41 6.35
N ALA A 30 7.51 9.95 6.44
CA ALA A 30 7.19 11.33 6.06
C ALA A 30 6.34 12.03 7.14
N PRO A 31 6.86 12.21 8.37
CA PRO A 31 6.08 12.67 9.52
C PRO A 31 5.44 14.04 9.33
N ALA A 32 6.01 14.90 8.49
CA ALA A 32 5.39 16.18 8.12
C ALA A 32 4.08 16.02 7.32
N VAL A 33 3.83 14.83 6.76
CA VAL A 33 2.63 14.51 5.96
C VAL A 33 1.71 13.57 6.73
N THR A 34 2.26 12.50 7.31
CA THR A 34 1.52 11.44 7.99
C THR A 34 1.18 11.79 9.44
N GLY A 35 1.94 12.68 10.06
CA GLY A 35 1.82 13.05 11.48
C GLY A 35 2.59 12.14 12.43
N ASP A 36 3.20 11.05 11.91
CA ASP A 36 3.97 10.06 12.67
C ASP A 36 5.09 9.46 11.81
N ASP A 37 5.87 8.52 12.37
CA ASP A 37 6.97 7.84 11.71
C ASP A 37 6.55 6.56 10.96
N THR A 38 5.26 6.32 10.78
CA THR A 38 4.76 5.15 10.05
C THR A 38 5.32 5.12 8.63
N PRO A 39 5.91 4.00 8.18
CA PRO A 39 6.37 3.85 6.80
C PRO A 39 5.25 4.12 5.79
N ALA A 40 5.56 4.83 4.70
CA ALA A 40 4.56 5.23 3.70
C ALA A 40 3.73 4.06 3.16
N SER A 41 4.34 2.87 3.00
CA SER A 41 3.65 1.64 2.59
C SER A 41 2.62 1.10 3.59
N LEU A 42 2.69 1.56 4.85
CA LEU A 42 1.79 1.18 5.94
C LEU A 42 0.86 2.33 6.35
N SER A 43 0.97 3.48 5.70
CA SER A 43 0.23 4.70 6.03
C SER A 43 -0.99 4.89 5.13
N SER A 44 -2.19 4.91 5.71
CA SER A 44 -3.42 5.23 4.97
C SER A 44 -3.39 6.65 4.39
N VAL A 45 -2.73 7.59 5.06
CA VAL A 45 -2.55 8.95 4.55
C VAL A 45 -1.78 8.92 3.22
N MET A 46 -0.67 8.16 3.14
CA MET A 46 0.12 8.10 1.91
C MET A 46 -0.55 7.28 0.82
N VAL A 47 -1.10 6.11 1.15
CA VAL A 47 -1.68 5.21 0.15
C VAL A 47 -3.08 5.63 -0.25
N THR A 48 -3.97 5.85 0.72
CA THR A 48 -5.37 6.16 0.42
C THR A 48 -5.56 7.65 0.14
N ASP A 49 -5.14 8.55 1.04
CA ASP A 49 -5.49 9.95 0.87
C ASP A 49 -4.64 10.62 -0.23
N VAL A 50 -3.32 10.41 -0.23
CA VAL A 50 -2.45 11.03 -1.25
C VAL A 50 -2.55 10.28 -2.57
N LEU A 51 -2.16 8.99 -2.62
CA LEU A 51 -2.02 8.30 -3.90
C LEU A 51 -3.38 8.02 -4.56
N ARG A 52 -4.37 7.50 -3.82
CA ARG A 52 -5.66 7.16 -4.44
C ARG A 52 -6.56 8.37 -4.60
N ASN A 53 -6.74 9.18 -3.54
CA ASN A 53 -7.73 10.26 -3.58
C ASN A 53 -7.19 11.53 -4.25
N GLN A 54 -6.00 12.02 -3.88
CA GLN A 54 -5.46 13.26 -4.43
C GLN A 54 -4.87 13.08 -5.83
N LEU A 55 -4.04 12.03 -6.05
CA LEU A 55 -3.47 11.75 -7.36
C LEU A 55 -4.41 10.98 -8.30
N GLY A 56 -5.52 10.44 -7.80
CA GLY A 56 -6.51 9.71 -8.59
C GLY A 56 -6.02 8.35 -9.11
N PHE A 57 -5.13 7.67 -8.40
CA PHE A 57 -4.61 6.39 -8.85
C PHE A 57 -5.59 5.23 -8.60
N HIS A 58 -6.01 4.56 -9.66
CA HIS A 58 -6.95 3.43 -9.63
C HIS A 58 -6.33 2.08 -9.99
N GLY A 59 -5.02 2.04 -10.22
CA GLY A 59 -4.27 0.80 -10.51
C GLY A 59 -3.91 0.01 -9.26
N VAL A 60 -3.01 -0.96 -9.43
CA VAL A 60 -2.52 -1.82 -8.35
C VAL A 60 -1.44 -1.09 -7.55
N VAL A 61 -1.63 -1.00 -6.23
CA VAL A 61 -0.59 -0.54 -5.30
C VAL A 61 0.11 -1.76 -4.72
N ILE A 62 1.43 -1.79 -4.84
CA ILE A 62 2.29 -2.82 -4.27
C ILE A 62 3.27 -2.20 -3.27
N THR A 63 3.58 -2.90 -2.18
CA THR A 63 4.65 -2.45 -1.27
C THR A 63 6.02 -2.64 -1.91
N ASP A 64 7.03 -1.93 -1.45
CA ASP A 64 8.41 -2.39 -1.56
C ASP A 64 8.62 -3.66 -0.70
N ALA A 65 9.81 -4.27 -0.75
CA ALA A 65 10.10 -5.54 -0.08
C ALA A 65 9.92 -5.46 1.45
N MET A 66 8.94 -6.19 1.97
CA MET A 66 8.55 -6.12 3.39
C MET A 66 9.56 -6.77 4.35
N ASN A 67 10.58 -7.48 3.82
CA ASN A 67 11.70 -8.00 4.60
C ASN A 67 12.80 -6.96 4.88
N MET A 68 12.61 -5.71 4.47
CA MET A 68 13.53 -4.61 4.77
C MET A 68 13.44 -4.18 6.24
N GLY A 69 14.59 -3.82 6.84
CA GLY A 69 14.69 -3.44 8.25
C GLY A 69 13.78 -2.29 8.69
N ALA A 70 13.38 -1.41 7.77
CA ALA A 70 12.42 -0.34 8.04
C ALA A 70 11.02 -0.88 8.43
N VAL A 71 10.71 -2.12 8.09
CA VAL A 71 9.47 -2.80 8.46
C VAL A 71 9.73 -3.82 9.56
N THR A 72 10.67 -4.77 9.34
CA THR A 72 10.92 -5.88 10.25
C THR A 72 11.45 -5.46 11.62
N GLY A 73 12.03 -4.27 11.73
CA GLY A 73 12.47 -3.70 13.00
C GLY A 73 11.33 -3.33 13.96
N THR A 74 10.09 -3.21 13.46
CA THR A 74 8.94 -2.74 14.27
C THR A 74 7.71 -3.64 14.14
N TYR A 75 7.50 -4.25 12.96
CA TYR A 75 6.29 -5.02 12.66
C TYR A 75 6.61 -6.51 12.45
N SER A 76 5.75 -7.38 12.96
CA SER A 76 5.72 -8.78 12.51
C SER A 76 5.25 -8.87 11.06
N SER A 77 5.55 -9.97 10.35
CA SER A 77 5.06 -10.16 8.98
C SER A 77 3.54 -10.13 8.88
N ALA A 78 2.83 -10.67 9.89
CA ALA A 78 1.39 -10.63 9.98
C ALA A 78 0.87 -9.18 10.14
N ASP A 79 1.39 -8.44 11.12
CA ASP A 79 0.96 -7.06 11.39
C ASP A 79 1.25 -6.14 10.21
N ALA A 80 2.44 -6.27 9.60
CA ALA A 80 2.83 -5.48 8.44
C ALA A 80 1.89 -5.71 7.25
N ALA A 81 1.54 -6.98 6.95
CA ALA A 81 0.64 -7.33 5.87
C ALA A 81 -0.78 -6.78 6.12
N VAL A 82 -1.31 -6.96 7.32
CA VAL A 82 -2.64 -6.45 7.70
C VAL A 82 -2.67 -4.93 7.61
N THR A 83 -1.68 -4.25 8.19
CA THR A 83 -1.59 -2.78 8.18
C THR A 83 -1.48 -2.23 6.76
N ALA A 84 -0.67 -2.84 5.88
CA ALA A 84 -0.55 -2.43 4.49
C ALA A 84 -1.88 -2.53 3.73
N ILE A 85 -2.62 -3.64 3.89
CA ILE A 85 -3.94 -3.82 3.26
C ILE A 85 -4.94 -2.80 3.78
N GLN A 86 -4.94 -2.52 5.09
CA GLN A 86 -5.78 -1.49 5.69
C GLN A 86 -5.42 -0.08 5.16
N ALA A 87 -4.13 0.18 4.92
CA ALA A 87 -3.66 1.43 4.33
C ALA A 87 -4.12 1.63 2.87
N GLY A 88 -4.55 0.57 2.16
CA GLY A 88 -5.02 0.65 0.78
C GLY A 88 -4.13 -0.04 -0.25
N VAL A 89 -3.09 -0.77 0.20
CA VAL A 89 -2.21 -1.58 -0.66
C VAL A 89 -2.96 -2.82 -1.16
N ASP A 90 -2.69 -3.24 -2.39
CA ASP A 90 -3.31 -4.41 -3.03
C ASP A 90 -2.41 -5.64 -3.02
N MET A 91 -1.09 -5.47 -3.07
CA MET A 91 -0.12 -6.55 -3.12
C MET A 91 1.02 -6.33 -2.11
N ILE A 92 1.37 -7.39 -1.41
CA ILE A 92 2.47 -7.40 -0.44
C ILE A 92 3.67 -8.07 -1.11
N LEU A 93 4.80 -7.36 -1.20
CA LEU A 93 6.01 -7.87 -1.80
C LEU A 93 6.95 -8.44 -0.73
N MET A 94 7.40 -9.67 -0.91
CA MET A 94 8.47 -10.31 -0.13
C MET A 94 8.35 -10.12 1.39
N PRO A 95 7.24 -10.54 2.05
CA PRO A 95 7.22 -10.58 3.50
C PRO A 95 8.34 -11.50 4.01
N GLU A 96 8.93 -11.20 5.17
CA GLU A 96 9.99 -12.01 5.77
C GLU A 96 9.52 -13.45 6.06
N ASP A 97 8.29 -13.57 6.57
CA ASP A 97 7.58 -14.84 6.75
C ASP A 97 6.25 -14.79 5.99
N PHE A 98 6.23 -15.42 4.80
CA PHE A 98 5.04 -15.46 3.96
C PHE A 98 3.86 -16.16 4.65
N GLN A 99 4.11 -17.24 5.37
CA GLN A 99 3.05 -18.02 6.01
C GLN A 99 2.38 -17.21 7.11
N SER A 100 3.17 -16.53 7.93
CA SER A 100 2.69 -15.62 8.97
C SER A 100 1.91 -14.44 8.38
N ALA A 101 2.41 -13.81 7.33
CA ALA A 101 1.73 -12.72 6.64
C ALA A 101 0.36 -13.16 6.06
N TYR A 102 0.35 -14.30 5.38
CA TYR A 102 -0.88 -14.86 4.81
C TYR A 102 -1.91 -15.21 5.89
N GLN A 103 -1.49 -15.91 6.95
CA GLN A 103 -2.38 -16.27 8.05
C GLN A 103 -2.92 -15.04 8.77
N GLY A 104 -2.07 -14.02 9.00
CA GLY A 104 -2.49 -12.76 9.61
C GLY A 104 -3.61 -12.07 8.83
N VAL A 105 -3.51 -12.04 7.50
CA VAL A 105 -4.57 -11.47 6.64
C VAL A 105 -5.84 -12.31 6.70
N MET A 106 -5.73 -13.66 6.67
CA MET A 106 -6.90 -14.55 6.80
C MET A 106 -7.62 -14.35 8.13
N ASP A 107 -6.88 -14.27 9.22
CA ASP A 107 -7.43 -14.03 10.56
C ASP A 107 -8.07 -12.64 10.69
N ALA A 108 -7.46 -11.63 10.08
CA ALA A 108 -8.01 -10.27 10.04
C ALA A 108 -9.33 -10.19 9.27
N VAL A 109 -9.47 -10.95 8.18
CA VAL A 109 -10.75 -11.07 7.44
C VAL A 109 -11.77 -11.83 8.26
N ALA A 110 -11.42 -12.99 8.82
CA ALA A 110 -12.32 -13.79 9.65
C ALA A 110 -12.81 -13.03 10.89
N GLY A 111 -11.95 -12.19 11.48
CA GLY A 111 -12.25 -11.34 12.63
C GLY A 111 -12.95 -10.02 12.28
N GLY A 112 -13.15 -9.71 10.98
CA GLY A 112 -13.79 -8.48 10.51
C GLY A 112 -12.91 -7.22 10.58
N THR A 113 -11.63 -7.35 10.88
CA THR A 113 -10.66 -6.23 10.89
C THR A 113 -10.36 -5.74 9.47
N ILE A 114 -10.37 -6.65 8.50
CA ILE A 114 -10.38 -6.37 7.07
C ILE A 114 -11.69 -6.91 6.51
N THR A 115 -12.42 -6.09 5.76
CA THR A 115 -13.67 -6.55 5.14
C THR A 115 -13.40 -7.39 3.89
N GLU A 116 -14.28 -8.33 3.57
CA GLU A 116 -14.22 -9.07 2.29
C GLU A 116 -14.27 -8.11 1.10
N ASP A 117 -15.06 -7.05 1.18
CA ASP A 117 -15.14 -6.03 0.12
C ASP A 117 -13.78 -5.39 -0.15
N ARG A 118 -12.99 -5.09 0.91
CA ARG A 118 -11.63 -4.55 0.76
C ARG A 118 -10.71 -5.52 0.01
N ILE A 119 -10.80 -6.82 0.30
CA ILE A 119 -10.04 -7.85 -0.44
C ILE A 119 -10.53 -7.93 -1.89
N ASN A 120 -11.84 -7.94 -2.11
CA ASN A 120 -12.44 -8.01 -3.45
C ASN A 120 -12.03 -6.80 -4.33
N GLU A 121 -11.92 -5.60 -3.76
CA GLU A 121 -11.39 -4.43 -4.47
C GLU A 121 -9.96 -4.66 -4.96
N SER A 122 -9.07 -5.19 -4.13
CA SER A 122 -7.70 -5.50 -4.50
C SER A 122 -7.63 -6.58 -5.59
N VAL A 123 -8.39 -7.65 -5.42
CA VAL A 123 -8.47 -8.74 -6.41
C VAL A 123 -8.98 -8.21 -7.75
N ALA A 124 -10.01 -7.37 -7.75
CA ALA A 124 -10.55 -6.78 -8.98
C ALA A 124 -9.50 -5.92 -9.71
N ARG A 125 -8.71 -5.10 -8.99
CA ARG A 125 -7.61 -4.31 -9.59
C ARG A 125 -6.54 -5.22 -10.19
N ILE A 126 -6.13 -6.25 -9.46
CA ILE A 126 -5.11 -7.21 -9.90
C ILE A 126 -5.57 -7.97 -11.17
N ILE A 127 -6.80 -8.48 -11.17
CA ILE A 127 -7.37 -9.18 -12.33
C ILE A 127 -7.46 -8.25 -13.54
N LYS A 128 -7.94 -7.02 -13.35
CA LYS A 128 -8.05 -6.02 -14.42
C LYS A 128 -6.71 -5.75 -15.10
N VAL A 129 -5.62 -5.71 -14.34
CA VAL A 129 -4.27 -5.53 -14.91
C VAL A 129 -3.82 -6.80 -15.64
N LYS A 130 -4.00 -7.98 -15.03
CA LYS A 130 -3.64 -9.26 -15.67
C LYS A 130 -4.35 -9.51 -17.00
N LEU A 131 -5.60 -9.07 -17.14
CA LEU A 131 -6.37 -9.21 -18.38
C LEU A 131 -5.93 -8.24 -19.49
N LYS A 132 -5.09 -7.23 -19.18
CA LYS A 132 -4.53 -6.30 -20.17
C LYS A 132 -3.14 -6.69 -20.65
N MET A 133 -2.52 -7.68 -20.00
CA MET A 133 -1.19 -8.22 -20.35
C MET A 133 -1.31 -9.32 -21.40
#